data_79eb6dd5dec6a40fe0c80b0ef0880483
#
_entry.id   79eb6dd5dec6a40fe0c80b0ef0880483
#
_cell.length_a   1.000
_cell.length_b   1.000
_cell.length_c   1.000
_cell.angle_alpha   90.00
_cell.angle_beta   90.00
_cell.angle_gamma   90.00
#
_symmetry.space_group_name_H-M   'P 1'
#
loop_
_entity.id
_entity.type
_entity.pdbx_description
1 polymer ?
#
loop_
_entity_poly.entity_id
_entity_poly.type
_entity_poly.pdbx_seq_one_letter_code
_entity_poly.pdbx_strand_id
1 'polypeptide(L)'
;MRLHFHRRWLVLGGLWIGLVIFLSLTPAPPKPIPLDQSDKLAHFLAYGWLMLWFCQLYVGAARRWALAIGLIALGVGLEFLQALTPTRSYDVLDMLANSTGVLLGALLAATPLAHALRRVENYCLRQA
;
A
#
# COMPACT_ATOMS: atom_id res chain seq x y z
N MET A 1 -19.28 6.26 10.46
CA MET A 1 -20.07 6.24 9.21
C MET A 1 -19.41 5.29 8.24
N ARG A 2 -20.11 4.27 7.74
CA ARG A 2 -19.56 3.24 6.86
C ARG A 2 -19.61 3.71 5.40
N LEU A 3 -18.64 3.28 4.57
CA LEU A 3 -18.65 3.46 3.13
C LEU A 3 -19.81 2.68 2.51
N HIS A 4 -20.52 3.27 1.55
CA HIS A 4 -21.66 2.65 0.86
C HIS A 4 -21.23 1.43 0.04
N PHE A 5 -20.12 1.56 -0.67
CA PHE A 5 -19.54 0.49 -1.49
C PHE A 5 -18.34 -0.19 -0.83
N HIS A 6 -18.36 -0.38 0.49
CA HIS A 6 -17.23 -0.93 1.27
C HIS A 6 -16.64 -2.21 0.67
N ARG A 7 -17.47 -3.15 0.22
CA ARG A 7 -16.99 -4.39 -0.42
C ARG A 7 -16.22 -4.14 -1.71
N ARG A 8 -16.66 -3.21 -2.55
CA ARG A 8 -15.96 -2.85 -3.80
C ARG A 8 -14.59 -2.26 -3.52
N TRP A 9 -14.51 -1.36 -2.54
CA TRP A 9 -13.24 -0.77 -2.11
C TRP A 9 -12.30 -1.80 -1.48
N LEU A 10 -12.84 -2.82 -0.77
CA LEU A 10 -12.07 -3.93 -0.23
C LEU A 10 -11.49 -4.79 -1.35
N VAL A 11 -12.27 -5.13 -2.36
CA VAL A 11 -11.80 -5.88 -3.55
C VAL A 11 -10.69 -5.12 -4.26
N LEU A 12 -10.88 -3.82 -4.50
CA LEU A 12 -9.84 -2.98 -5.11
C LEU A 12 -8.57 -2.92 -4.26
N GLY A 13 -8.70 -2.81 -2.93
CA GLY A 13 -7.56 -2.89 -2.03
C GLY A 13 -6.82 -4.22 -2.10
N GLY A 14 -7.57 -5.33 -2.20
CA GLY A 14 -7.01 -6.66 -2.43
C GLY A 14 -6.27 -6.78 -3.76
N LEU A 15 -6.80 -6.18 -4.82
CA LEU A 15 -6.13 -6.11 -6.14
C LEU A 15 -4.83 -5.30 -6.06
N TRP A 16 -4.81 -4.19 -5.31
CA TRP A 16 -3.58 -3.43 -5.06
C TRP A 16 -2.52 -4.26 -4.34
N ILE A 17 -2.90 -5.01 -3.30
CA ILE A 17 -1.96 -5.94 -2.62
C ILE A 17 -1.45 -6.99 -3.61
N GLY A 18 -2.33 -7.61 -4.39
CA GLY A 18 -1.96 -8.60 -5.40
C GLY A 18 -0.99 -8.03 -6.43
N LEU A 19 -1.20 -6.80 -6.87
CA LEU A 19 -0.30 -6.10 -7.80
C LEU A 19 1.08 -5.87 -7.17
N VAL A 20 1.13 -5.41 -5.92
CA VAL A 20 2.39 -5.20 -5.20
C VAL A 20 3.15 -6.52 -5.07
N ILE A 21 2.48 -7.61 -4.68
CA ILE A 21 3.10 -8.95 -4.59
C ILE A 21 3.62 -9.39 -5.96
N PHE A 22 2.81 -9.26 -7.00
CA PHE A 22 3.18 -9.65 -8.36
C PHE A 22 4.42 -8.89 -8.85
N LEU A 23 4.42 -7.56 -8.73
CA LEU A 23 5.54 -6.72 -9.16
C LEU A 23 6.80 -6.97 -8.31
N SER A 24 6.64 -7.21 -7.00
CA SER A 24 7.76 -7.52 -6.11
C SER A 24 8.45 -8.83 -6.48
N LEU A 25 7.69 -9.84 -6.90
CA LEU A 25 8.22 -11.16 -7.26
C LEU A 25 8.59 -11.29 -8.74
N THR A 26 8.27 -10.29 -9.56
CA THR A 26 8.63 -10.28 -10.99
C THR A 26 10.15 -10.08 -11.13
N PRO A 27 10.87 -10.92 -11.91
CA PRO A 27 12.32 -10.84 -12.06
C PRO A 27 12.85 -9.50 -12.59
N ALA A 28 12.08 -8.85 -13.47
CA ALA A 28 12.42 -7.56 -14.07
C ALA A 28 11.20 -6.65 -14.06
N PRO A 29 10.84 -6.04 -12.90
CA PRO A 29 9.69 -5.15 -12.83
C PRO A 29 9.92 -3.90 -13.71
N PRO A 30 8.86 -3.33 -14.30
CA PRO A 30 8.98 -2.10 -15.07
C PRO A 30 9.48 -0.98 -14.16
N LYS A 31 10.52 -0.27 -14.62
CA LYS A 31 11.06 0.93 -13.94
C LYS A 31 10.37 2.16 -14.53
N PRO A 32 9.39 2.75 -13.82
CA PRO A 32 8.62 3.88 -14.36
C PRO A 32 9.45 5.16 -14.51
N ILE A 33 10.55 5.27 -13.78
CA ILE A 33 11.44 6.44 -13.79
C ILE A 33 12.87 5.94 -13.90
N PRO A 34 13.70 6.47 -14.82
CA PRO A 34 15.09 6.06 -15.00
C PRO A 34 16.02 6.72 -13.96
N LEU A 35 15.73 6.52 -12.68
CA LEU A 35 16.55 6.97 -11.56
C LEU A 35 17.15 5.76 -10.85
N ASP A 36 18.38 5.85 -10.36
CA ASP A 36 19.07 4.78 -9.65
C ASP A 36 18.32 4.31 -8.37
N GLN A 37 17.51 5.17 -7.78
CA GLN A 37 16.71 4.90 -6.57
C GLN A 37 15.21 4.71 -6.86
N SER A 38 14.82 4.47 -8.13
CA SER A 38 13.41 4.35 -8.53
C SER A 38 12.70 3.19 -7.83
N ASP A 39 13.42 2.11 -7.53
CA ASP A 39 12.88 0.94 -6.85
C ASP A 39 12.42 1.30 -5.42
N LYS A 40 13.27 2.00 -4.66
CA LYS A 40 12.97 2.43 -3.29
C LYS A 40 11.82 3.42 -3.23
N LEU A 41 11.76 4.34 -4.19
CA LEU A 41 10.64 5.27 -4.32
C LEU A 41 9.33 4.52 -4.63
N ALA A 42 9.38 3.53 -5.52
CA ALA A 42 8.21 2.71 -5.85
C ALA A 42 7.70 1.93 -4.64
N HIS A 43 8.60 1.30 -3.87
CA HIS A 43 8.28 0.61 -2.62
C HIS A 43 7.64 1.56 -1.60
N PHE A 44 8.27 2.70 -1.36
CA PHE A 44 7.78 3.74 -0.45
C PHE A 44 6.36 4.22 -0.82
N LEU A 45 6.13 4.54 -2.10
CA LEU A 45 4.83 5.02 -2.58
C LEU A 45 3.76 3.92 -2.55
N ALA A 46 4.10 2.69 -2.95
CA ALA A 46 3.18 1.57 -2.96
C ALA A 46 2.66 1.24 -1.55
N TYR A 47 3.55 1.13 -0.57
CA TYR A 47 3.16 0.83 0.81
C TYR A 47 2.47 2.00 1.51
N GLY A 48 2.85 3.24 1.21
CA GLY A 48 2.15 4.43 1.66
C GLY A 48 0.72 4.50 1.13
N TRP A 49 0.56 4.18 -0.16
CA TRP A 49 -0.75 4.08 -0.80
C TRP A 49 -1.62 3.00 -0.16
N LEU A 50 -1.09 1.77 0.02
CA LEU A 50 -1.83 0.67 0.65
C LEU A 50 -2.30 1.06 2.05
N MET A 51 -1.42 1.64 2.86
CA MET A 51 -1.79 2.05 4.22
C MET A 51 -2.88 3.13 4.21
N LEU A 52 -2.72 4.18 3.39
CA LEU A 52 -3.73 5.23 3.26
C LEU A 52 -5.06 4.68 2.76
N TRP A 53 -5.03 3.75 1.79
CA TRP A 53 -6.22 3.10 1.28
C TRP A 53 -6.99 2.35 2.37
N PHE A 54 -6.31 1.44 3.06
CA PHE A 54 -6.97 0.61 4.08
C PHE A 54 -7.38 1.39 5.34
N CYS A 55 -6.68 2.47 5.68
CA CYS A 55 -7.10 3.37 6.76
C CYS A 55 -8.43 4.06 6.48
N GLN A 56 -8.86 4.18 5.24
CA GLN A 56 -10.18 4.71 4.89
C GLN A 56 -11.29 3.67 5.04
N LEU A 57 -10.94 2.37 4.94
CA LEU A 57 -11.87 1.25 5.09
C LEU A 57 -12.05 0.84 6.55
N TYR A 58 -10.99 0.97 7.35
CA TYR A 58 -10.96 0.52 8.74
C TYR A 58 -10.67 1.69 9.68
N VAL A 59 -11.66 2.03 10.48
CA VAL A 59 -11.56 3.12 11.46
C VAL A 59 -11.16 2.56 12.83
N GLY A 60 -10.36 3.32 13.56
CA GLY A 60 -9.93 3.00 14.92
C GLY A 60 -8.44 2.67 15.04
N ALA A 61 -7.84 3.10 16.16
CA ALA A 61 -6.40 3.00 16.36
C ALA A 61 -5.89 1.54 16.31
N ALA A 62 -6.56 0.61 16.99
CA ALA A 62 -6.16 -0.80 17.01
C ALA A 62 -6.12 -1.42 15.60
N ARG A 63 -7.11 -1.13 14.76
CA ARG A 63 -7.14 -1.62 13.37
C ARG A 63 -6.05 -1.00 12.51
N ARG A 64 -5.77 0.29 12.70
CA ARG A 64 -4.68 0.98 11.98
C ARG A 64 -3.32 0.42 12.37
N TRP A 65 -3.10 0.11 13.64
CA TRP A 65 -1.88 -0.57 14.08
C TRP A 65 -1.76 -1.98 13.51
N ALA A 66 -2.83 -2.75 13.52
CA ALA A 66 -2.84 -4.08 12.89
C ALA A 66 -2.53 -4.02 11.39
N LEU A 67 -3.10 -3.04 10.67
CA LEU A 67 -2.80 -2.80 9.26
C LEU A 67 -1.33 -2.43 9.04
N ALA A 68 -0.79 -1.53 9.85
CA ALA A 68 0.60 -1.10 9.75
C ALA A 68 1.55 -2.29 9.97
N ILE A 69 1.34 -3.07 11.02
CA ILE A 69 2.13 -4.28 11.32
C ILE A 69 2.00 -5.29 10.17
N GLY A 70 0.79 -5.53 9.67
CA GLY A 70 0.54 -6.46 8.57
C GLY A 70 1.23 -6.05 7.26
N LEU A 71 1.19 -4.76 6.91
CA LEU A 71 1.85 -4.25 5.70
C LEU A 71 3.38 -4.25 5.84
N ILE A 72 3.92 -3.91 7.01
CA ILE A 72 5.36 -4.00 7.27
C ILE A 72 5.81 -5.47 7.18
N ALA A 73 5.07 -6.38 7.81
CA ALA A 73 5.37 -7.81 7.73
C ALA A 73 5.29 -8.35 6.29
N LEU A 74 4.32 -7.89 5.50
CA LEU A 74 4.22 -8.22 4.07
C LEU A 74 5.46 -7.73 3.32
N GLY A 75 5.89 -6.48 3.54
CA GLY A 75 7.06 -5.90 2.90
C GLY A 75 8.34 -6.69 3.21
N VAL A 76 8.57 -6.96 4.49
CA VAL A 76 9.73 -7.75 4.94
C VAL A 76 9.66 -9.18 4.37
N GLY A 77 8.49 -9.82 4.41
CA GLY A 77 8.29 -11.17 3.87
C GLY A 77 8.57 -11.24 2.37
N LEU A 78 8.14 -10.25 1.60
CA LEU A 78 8.40 -10.19 0.16
C LEU A 78 9.89 -10.01 -0.14
N GLU A 79 10.63 -9.24 0.66
CA GLU A 79 12.09 -9.12 0.49
C GLU A 79 12.80 -10.45 0.70
N PHE A 80 12.39 -11.23 1.70
CA PHE A 80 12.93 -12.59 1.87
C PHE A 80 12.55 -13.52 0.72
N LEU A 81 11.33 -13.43 0.19
CA LEU A 81 10.92 -14.22 -0.97
C LEU A 81 11.70 -13.81 -2.24
N GLN A 82 12.00 -12.53 -2.40
CA GLN A 82 12.85 -12.04 -3.50
C GLN A 82 14.26 -12.66 -3.45
N ALA A 83 14.83 -12.79 -2.25
CA ALA A 83 16.14 -13.42 -2.07
C ALA A 83 16.19 -14.91 -2.51
N LEU A 84 15.03 -15.57 -2.61
CA LEU A 84 14.92 -16.94 -3.14
C LEU A 84 14.88 -16.99 -4.67
N THR A 85 14.75 -15.84 -5.34
CA THR A 85 14.77 -15.79 -6.81
C THR A 85 16.20 -15.64 -7.33
N PRO A 86 16.57 -16.27 -8.49
CA PRO A 86 17.95 -16.27 -8.97
C PRO A 86 18.51 -14.89 -9.35
N THR A 87 17.63 -13.93 -9.61
CA THR A 87 17.98 -12.62 -10.17
C THR A 87 17.89 -11.46 -9.17
N ARG A 88 17.48 -11.73 -7.93
CA ARG A 88 17.26 -10.70 -6.90
C ARG A 88 17.87 -11.12 -5.56
N SER A 89 18.31 -10.13 -4.80
CA SER A 89 18.70 -10.26 -3.39
C SER A 89 17.76 -9.42 -2.53
N TYR A 90 17.63 -9.76 -1.24
CA TYR A 90 16.92 -8.88 -0.32
C TYR A 90 17.71 -7.59 -0.12
N ASP A 91 16.99 -6.48 0.02
CA ASP A 91 17.59 -5.18 0.31
C ASP A 91 16.95 -4.59 1.57
N VAL A 92 17.77 -4.37 2.58
CA VAL A 92 17.32 -3.73 3.85
C VAL A 92 16.78 -2.33 3.60
N LEU A 93 17.31 -1.61 2.60
CA LEU A 93 16.83 -0.27 2.25
C LEU A 93 15.41 -0.32 1.65
N ASP A 94 15.06 -1.40 0.94
CA ASP A 94 13.70 -1.60 0.44
C ASP A 94 12.74 -1.92 1.59
N MET A 95 13.17 -2.70 2.59
CA MET A 95 12.41 -2.92 3.84
C MET A 95 12.14 -1.60 4.58
N LEU A 96 13.15 -0.72 4.65
CA LEU A 96 13.01 0.60 5.26
C LEU A 96 12.10 1.51 4.43
N ALA A 97 12.19 1.48 3.10
CA ALA A 97 11.31 2.22 2.20
C ALA A 97 9.85 1.79 2.38
N ASN A 98 9.57 0.47 2.43
CA ASN A 98 8.24 -0.07 2.71
C ASN A 98 7.70 0.42 4.04
N SER A 99 8.50 0.29 5.11
CA SER A 99 8.10 0.65 6.47
C SER A 99 7.85 2.16 6.62
N THR A 100 8.72 2.99 6.07
CA THR A 100 8.54 4.46 6.07
C THR A 100 7.33 4.88 5.23
N GLY A 101 7.08 4.21 4.11
CA GLY A 101 5.87 4.38 3.31
C GLY A 101 4.60 4.10 4.13
N VAL A 102 4.55 2.98 4.85
CA VAL A 102 3.43 2.64 5.75
C VAL A 102 3.23 3.72 6.80
N LEU A 103 4.29 4.20 7.45
CA LEU A 103 4.19 5.26 8.46
C LEU A 103 3.67 6.57 7.87
N LEU A 104 4.15 6.97 6.69
CA LEU A 104 3.63 8.14 5.99
C LEU A 104 2.16 7.98 5.64
N GLY A 105 1.75 6.82 5.10
CA GLY A 105 0.35 6.53 4.79
C GLY A 105 -0.55 6.63 6.03
N ALA A 106 -0.06 6.17 7.19
CA ALA A 106 -0.75 6.30 8.47
C ALA A 106 -0.88 7.76 8.92
N LEU A 107 0.16 8.57 8.73
CA LEU A 107 0.12 10.01 9.03
C LEU A 107 -0.85 10.75 8.10
N LEU A 108 -0.82 10.46 6.80
CA LEU A 108 -1.76 11.03 5.83
C LEU A 108 -3.21 10.64 6.15
N ALA A 109 -3.44 9.46 6.71
CA ALA A 109 -4.74 9.04 7.18
C ALA A 109 -5.24 9.79 8.43
N ALA A 110 -4.41 10.62 9.07
CA ALA A 110 -4.84 11.57 10.09
C ALA A 110 -5.32 12.91 9.50
N THR A 111 -5.18 13.11 8.20
CA THR A 111 -5.59 14.31 7.46
C THR A 111 -6.96 14.11 6.78
N PRO A 112 -7.55 15.15 6.15
CA PRO A 112 -8.77 15.00 5.35
C PRO A 112 -8.68 13.98 4.21
N LEU A 113 -7.50 13.49 3.84
CA LEU A 113 -7.30 12.40 2.88
C LEU A 113 -7.92 11.08 3.35
N ALA A 114 -8.04 10.87 4.66
CA ALA A 114 -8.77 9.73 5.23
C ALA A 114 -10.24 9.61 4.77
N HIS A 115 -10.77 10.64 4.15
CA HIS A 115 -12.17 10.70 3.70
C HIS A 115 -12.29 10.77 2.18
N ALA A 116 -11.20 10.54 1.43
CA ALA A 116 -11.21 10.66 -0.02
C ALA A 116 -12.21 9.70 -0.70
N LEU A 117 -12.20 8.41 -0.31
CA LEU A 117 -13.13 7.41 -0.86
C LEU A 117 -14.59 7.79 -0.58
N ARG A 118 -14.89 8.29 0.61
CA ARG A 118 -16.24 8.76 0.95
C ARG A 118 -16.66 9.95 0.12
N ARG A 119 -15.75 10.87 -0.19
CA ARG A 119 -16.04 12.01 -1.07
C ARG A 119 -16.37 11.53 -2.48
N VAL A 120 -15.60 10.57 -2.99
CA VAL A 120 -15.86 9.94 -4.30
C VAL A 120 -17.23 9.26 -4.31
N GLU A 121 -17.57 8.46 -3.30
CA GLU A 121 -18.90 7.84 -3.19
C GLU A 121 -20.03 8.87 -3.20
N ASN A 122 -19.90 9.90 -2.36
CA ASN A 122 -20.91 10.95 -2.28
C ASN A 122 -21.09 11.70 -3.61
N TYR A 123 -20.00 11.90 -4.34
CA TYR A 123 -20.06 12.50 -5.67
C TYR A 123 -20.79 11.60 -6.66
N CYS A 124 -20.45 10.32 -6.72
CA CYS A 124 -21.09 9.34 -7.62
C CYS A 124 -22.58 9.17 -7.30
N LEU A 125 -22.96 9.12 -6.01
CA LEU A 125 -24.35 8.96 -5.59
C LEU A 125 -25.22 10.19 -5.87
N ARG A 126 -24.63 11.37 -6.03
CA ARG A 126 -25.37 12.60 -6.41
C ARG A 126 -25.63 12.71 -7.91
N GLN A 127 -24.91 11.92 -8.71
CA GLN A 127 -25.02 11.92 -10.17
C GLN A 127 -25.92 10.79 -10.70
N ALA A 128 -26.24 9.83 -9.84
CA ALA A 128 -27.11 8.69 -10.14
C ALA A 128 -28.57 8.97 -9.72
#